data_fe9d4678881bf051b0eae157db6dd184
#
_entry.id   fe9d4678881bf051b0eae157db6dd184
#
_cell.length_a   1.000
_cell.length_b   1.000
_cell.length_c   1.000
_cell.angle_alpha   90.00
_cell.angle_beta   90.00
_cell.angle_gamma   90.00
#
_symmetry.space_group_name_H-M   'P 1'
#
loop_
_entity.id
_entity.type
_entity.pdbx_description
1 polymer ?
#
loop_
_entity_poly.entity_id
_entity_poly.type
_entity_poly.pdbx_seq_one_letter_code
_entity_poly.pdbx_strand_id
1 'polypeptide(L)'
;MTEERRPDPVVPDLLARPYWIFDMDGTLTDPVHDFAAIRAALGVPEGSDILGYLDTLPEIESRRLHGLLDEIENELAGRAEASAGARRLVTALDRRGVRMGIVTRNTRQVALRVLEHIGVGSYFPAGSILGRHDALPKPEPDGILRLAASWGTTGRSAVMVGDYLFDLQCGRSAGALTVHVDRTRAFRWPQFTDLAVASLEELAELVEQGISRE
;
A
#
# COMPACT_ATOMS: atom_id res chain seq x y z
N MET A 1 33.65 -15.54 11.20
CA MET A 1 32.46 -16.39 11.35
C MET A 1 31.26 -15.45 11.26
N THR A 2 30.68 -15.33 10.09
CA THR A 2 29.42 -14.59 9.87
C THR A 2 28.30 -15.47 10.44
N GLU A 3 27.67 -15.02 11.52
CA GLU A 3 26.44 -15.62 12.04
C GLU A 3 25.39 -15.58 10.94
N GLU A 4 25.08 -16.73 10.33
CA GLU A 4 23.93 -16.87 9.42
C GLU A 4 22.68 -16.54 10.25
N ARG A 5 22.13 -15.33 10.05
CA ARG A 5 20.86 -14.91 10.62
C ARG A 5 19.81 -15.91 10.16
N ARG A 6 19.25 -16.69 11.07
CA ARG A 6 18.09 -17.53 10.74
C ARG A 6 16.99 -16.61 10.19
N PRO A 7 16.37 -16.96 9.06
CA PRO A 7 15.28 -16.16 8.52
C PRO A 7 14.17 -16.04 9.57
N ASP A 8 13.51 -14.88 9.59
CA ASP A 8 12.32 -14.67 10.40
C ASP A 8 11.30 -15.79 10.05
N PRO A 9 10.73 -16.49 11.03
CA PRO A 9 9.84 -17.64 10.79
C PRO A 9 8.60 -17.28 9.96
N VAL A 10 8.23 -16.02 9.85
CA VAL A 10 7.09 -15.56 9.03
C VAL A 10 7.44 -15.45 7.53
N VAL A 11 8.72 -15.32 7.19
CA VAL A 11 9.15 -15.13 5.80
C VAL A 11 8.73 -16.28 4.87
N PRO A 12 8.88 -17.58 5.23
CA PRO A 12 8.41 -18.68 4.40
C PRO A 12 6.90 -18.62 4.12
N ASP A 13 6.08 -18.34 5.15
CA ASP A 13 4.63 -18.22 4.99
C ASP A 13 4.25 -17.05 4.07
N LEU A 14 4.96 -15.94 4.17
CA LEU A 14 4.78 -14.76 3.35
C LEU A 14 5.13 -15.06 1.89
N LEU A 15 6.24 -15.74 1.63
CA LEU A 15 6.70 -16.12 0.30
C LEU A 15 5.79 -17.18 -0.36
N ALA A 16 5.08 -17.97 0.43
CA ALA A 16 4.09 -18.93 -0.06
C ALA A 16 2.78 -18.27 -0.53
N ARG A 17 2.56 -16.98 -0.25
CA ARG A 17 1.34 -16.28 -0.66
C ARG A 17 1.39 -15.86 -2.13
N PRO A 18 0.40 -16.27 -2.95
CA PRO A 18 0.40 -15.96 -4.38
C PRO A 18 -0.16 -14.59 -4.74
N TYR A 19 -0.62 -13.80 -3.74
CA TYR A 19 -1.27 -12.51 -3.93
C TYR A 19 -0.66 -11.45 -3.04
N TRP A 20 -0.18 -10.36 -3.63
CA TRP A 20 0.40 -9.24 -2.89
C TRP A 20 -0.33 -7.95 -3.23
N ILE A 21 -0.76 -7.25 -2.19
CA ILE A 21 -1.52 -6.01 -2.29
C ILE A 21 -0.69 -4.93 -1.62
N PHE A 22 -0.52 -3.82 -2.32
CA PHE A 22 0.30 -2.71 -1.87
C PHE A 22 -0.55 -1.48 -1.60
N ASP A 23 -0.20 -0.75 -0.58
CA ASP A 23 -0.44 0.68 -0.57
C ASP A 23 0.50 1.37 -1.56
N MET A 24 0.19 2.61 -1.93
CA MET A 24 0.96 3.37 -2.90
C MET A 24 1.84 4.43 -2.24
N ASP A 25 1.21 5.40 -1.57
CA ASP A 25 1.87 6.61 -1.06
C ASP A 25 2.61 6.35 0.24
N GLY A 26 3.93 6.58 0.25
CA GLY A 26 4.78 6.20 1.38
C GLY A 26 5.27 4.75 1.33
N THR A 27 4.66 3.91 0.50
CA THR A 27 5.01 2.49 0.30
C THR A 27 5.74 2.28 -1.03
N LEU A 28 5.02 2.23 -2.17
CA LEU A 28 5.65 2.13 -3.51
C LEU A 28 6.32 3.43 -3.94
N THR A 29 5.82 4.57 -3.43
CA THR A 29 6.44 5.88 -3.62
C THR A 29 7.04 6.40 -2.33
N ASP A 30 7.99 7.30 -2.48
CA ASP A 30 8.45 8.13 -1.37
C ASP A 30 7.32 9.06 -0.92
N PRO A 31 7.20 9.35 0.39
CA PRO A 31 6.14 10.21 0.88
C PRO A 31 6.34 11.64 0.37
N VAL A 32 5.45 12.08 -0.53
CA VAL A 32 5.45 13.44 -1.09
C VAL A 32 4.32 14.30 -0.50
N HIS A 33 3.40 13.70 0.27
CA HIS A 33 2.24 14.38 0.81
C HIS A 33 2.58 15.12 2.11
N ASP A 34 2.48 16.44 2.06
CA ASP A 34 2.40 17.26 3.27
C ASP A 34 0.94 17.25 3.78
N PHE A 35 0.60 16.24 4.56
CA PHE A 35 -0.75 16.10 5.12
C PHE A 35 -1.17 17.28 6.00
N ALA A 36 -0.24 18.03 6.60
CA ALA A 36 -0.56 19.22 7.37
C ALA A 36 -1.02 20.35 6.44
N ALA A 37 -0.28 20.59 5.35
CA ALA A 37 -0.66 21.56 4.33
C ALA A 37 -1.98 21.19 3.63
N ILE A 38 -2.19 19.91 3.32
CA ILE A 38 -3.45 19.42 2.73
C ILE A 38 -4.63 19.67 3.68
N ARG A 39 -4.51 19.32 4.98
CA ARG A 39 -5.56 19.64 5.96
C ARG A 39 -5.85 21.14 6.02
N ALA A 40 -4.82 21.97 6.05
CA ALA A 40 -4.98 23.41 6.08
C ALA A 40 -5.72 23.93 4.84
N ALA A 41 -5.38 23.45 3.65
CA ALA A 41 -6.04 23.81 2.39
C ALA A 41 -7.52 23.41 2.34
N LEU A 42 -7.87 22.28 2.97
CA LEU A 42 -9.22 21.72 3.00
C LEU A 42 -10.04 22.18 4.21
N GLY A 43 -9.46 22.92 5.16
CA GLY A 43 -10.13 23.29 6.42
C GLY A 43 -10.38 22.11 7.36
N VAL A 44 -9.62 21.02 7.23
CA VAL A 44 -9.72 19.82 8.07
C VAL A 44 -8.98 20.05 9.39
N PRO A 45 -9.57 19.76 10.56
CA PRO A 45 -8.91 19.92 11.85
C PRO A 45 -7.61 19.09 11.94
N GLU A 46 -6.63 19.62 12.67
CA GLU A 46 -5.37 18.94 12.93
C GLU A 46 -5.60 17.55 13.55
N GLY A 47 -4.86 16.54 13.09
CA GLY A 47 -4.97 15.17 13.57
C GLY A 47 -6.20 14.38 13.08
N SER A 48 -7.15 15.04 12.39
CA SER A 48 -8.31 14.35 11.83
C SER A 48 -7.96 13.58 10.55
N ASP A 49 -8.67 12.47 10.34
CA ASP A 49 -8.65 11.77 9.05
C ASP A 49 -9.34 12.64 7.99
N ILE A 50 -8.63 12.89 6.87
CA ILE A 50 -9.11 13.82 5.84
C ILE A 50 -10.40 13.31 5.21
N LEU A 51 -10.40 12.08 4.66
CA LEU A 51 -11.57 11.54 3.97
C LEU A 51 -12.75 11.40 4.94
N GLY A 52 -12.53 10.83 6.11
CA GLY A 52 -13.57 10.68 7.12
C GLY A 52 -14.18 12.01 7.54
N TYR A 53 -13.39 13.09 7.67
CA TYR A 53 -13.91 14.42 7.97
C TYR A 53 -14.74 14.97 6.81
N LEU A 54 -14.25 14.86 5.56
CA LEU A 54 -14.98 15.35 4.39
C LEU A 54 -16.35 14.66 4.24
N ASP A 55 -16.44 13.38 4.58
CA ASP A 55 -17.69 12.60 4.52
C ASP A 55 -18.73 13.02 5.59
N THR A 56 -18.30 13.73 6.64
CA THR A 56 -19.24 14.28 7.65
C THR A 56 -19.90 15.59 7.25
N LEU A 57 -19.41 16.24 6.20
CA LEU A 57 -19.88 17.55 5.76
C LEU A 57 -21.18 17.46 4.94
N PRO A 58 -21.95 18.56 4.84
CA PRO A 58 -23.06 18.64 3.91
C PRO A 58 -22.63 18.29 2.48
N GLU A 59 -23.46 17.59 1.73
CA GLU A 59 -23.14 16.98 0.43
C GLU A 59 -22.46 17.94 -0.56
N ILE A 60 -22.93 19.19 -0.66
CA ILE A 60 -22.37 20.19 -1.59
C ILE A 60 -20.91 20.53 -1.17
N GLU A 61 -20.69 20.75 0.12
CA GLU A 61 -19.37 21.10 0.65
C GLU A 61 -18.42 19.91 0.57
N SER A 62 -18.87 18.71 0.96
CA SER A 62 -18.12 17.46 0.84
C SER A 62 -17.64 17.27 -0.60
N ARG A 63 -18.54 17.37 -1.59
CA ARG A 63 -18.21 17.22 -3.01
C ARG A 63 -17.18 18.26 -3.48
N ARG A 64 -17.33 19.51 -3.07
CA ARG A 64 -16.39 20.59 -3.40
C ARG A 64 -14.98 20.30 -2.86
N LEU A 65 -14.87 19.87 -1.60
CA LEU A 65 -13.59 19.61 -0.97
C LEU A 65 -12.93 18.31 -1.48
N HIS A 66 -13.72 17.28 -1.80
CA HIS A 66 -13.20 16.10 -2.52
C HIS A 66 -12.61 16.49 -3.88
N GLY A 67 -13.26 17.39 -4.63
CA GLY A 67 -12.71 17.90 -5.88
C GLY A 67 -11.38 18.63 -5.70
N LEU A 68 -11.25 19.47 -4.67
CA LEU A 68 -10.01 20.15 -4.34
C LEU A 68 -8.90 19.16 -3.91
N LEU A 69 -9.26 18.14 -3.14
CA LEU A 69 -8.32 17.06 -2.78
C LEU A 69 -7.83 16.33 -4.05
N ASP A 70 -8.73 16.00 -4.98
CA ASP A 70 -8.38 15.37 -6.25
C ASP A 70 -7.40 16.22 -7.07
N GLU A 71 -7.58 17.55 -7.10
CA GLU A 71 -6.67 18.48 -7.77
C GLU A 71 -5.27 18.44 -7.13
N ILE A 72 -5.18 18.54 -5.80
CA ILE A 72 -3.92 18.47 -5.05
C ILE A 72 -3.18 17.15 -5.33
N GLU A 73 -3.89 16.03 -5.23
CA GLU A 73 -3.29 14.70 -5.46
C GLU A 73 -2.84 14.51 -6.92
N ASN A 74 -3.60 15.05 -7.88
CA ASN A 74 -3.19 15.04 -9.29
C ASN A 74 -1.90 15.84 -9.55
N GLU A 75 -1.70 16.96 -8.87
CA GLU A 75 -0.44 17.73 -8.95
C GLU A 75 0.73 16.95 -8.33
N LEU A 76 0.50 16.32 -7.19
CA LEU A 76 1.52 15.53 -6.50
C LEU A 76 1.93 14.28 -7.28
N ALA A 77 1.00 13.67 -8.03
CA ALA A 77 1.27 12.50 -8.86
C ALA A 77 2.44 12.68 -9.84
N GLY A 78 2.60 13.89 -10.38
CA GLY A 78 3.70 14.24 -11.29
C GLY A 78 5.06 14.40 -10.60
N ARG A 79 5.11 14.41 -9.28
CA ARG A 79 6.32 14.56 -8.45
C ARG A 79 6.66 13.29 -7.66
N ALA A 80 5.87 12.24 -7.83
CA ALA A 80 6.09 10.99 -7.12
C ALA A 80 7.43 10.36 -7.54
N GLU A 81 8.22 9.93 -6.58
CA GLU A 81 9.44 9.17 -6.79
C GLU A 81 9.25 7.73 -6.29
N ALA A 82 9.84 6.77 -6.99
CA ALA A 82 9.77 5.38 -6.57
C ALA A 82 10.54 5.18 -5.25
N SER A 83 9.92 4.50 -4.29
CA SER A 83 10.62 4.07 -3.08
C SER A 83 11.81 3.17 -3.42
N ALA A 84 12.87 3.28 -2.61
CA ALA A 84 14.03 2.39 -2.73
C ALA A 84 13.59 0.92 -2.69
N GLY A 85 13.93 0.17 -3.74
CA GLY A 85 13.57 -1.24 -3.89
C GLY A 85 12.18 -1.51 -4.51
N ALA A 86 11.33 -0.52 -4.74
CA ALA A 86 9.98 -0.74 -5.29
C ALA A 86 10.01 -1.54 -6.59
N ARG A 87 10.78 -1.10 -7.58
CA ARG A 87 10.90 -1.80 -8.88
C ARG A 87 11.54 -3.18 -8.73
N ARG A 88 12.56 -3.31 -7.89
CA ARG A 88 13.25 -4.58 -7.61
C ARG A 88 12.26 -5.60 -7.04
N LEU A 89 11.49 -5.19 -6.03
CA LEU A 89 10.50 -6.04 -5.36
C LEU A 89 9.41 -6.52 -6.33
N VAL A 90 8.75 -5.61 -7.06
CA VAL A 90 7.67 -6.01 -7.97
C VAL A 90 8.19 -6.90 -9.10
N THR A 91 9.43 -6.68 -9.57
CA THR A 91 10.06 -7.56 -10.56
C THR A 91 10.35 -8.94 -9.98
N ALA A 92 10.82 -9.03 -8.75
CA ALA A 92 11.08 -10.31 -8.09
C ALA A 92 9.79 -11.11 -7.85
N LEU A 93 8.71 -10.43 -7.44
CA LEU A 93 7.39 -11.04 -7.26
C LEU A 93 6.77 -11.50 -8.59
N ASP A 94 6.90 -10.71 -9.65
CA ASP A 94 6.42 -11.07 -10.99
C ASP A 94 7.11 -12.34 -11.52
N ARG A 95 8.42 -12.45 -11.34
CA ARG A 95 9.18 -13.66 -11.70
C ARG A 95 8.71 -14.92 -10.95
N ARG A 96 8.10 -14.77 -9.79
CA ARG A 96 7.48 -15.87 -9.02
C ARG A 96 6.03 -16.14 -9.42
N GLY A 97 5.49 -15.40 -10.38
CA GLY A 97 4.09 -15.52 -10.80
C GLY A 97 3.09 -14.99 -9.77
N VAL A 98 3.54 -14.13 -8.84
CA VAL A 98 2.68 -13.50 -7.84
C VAL A 98 1.76 -12.49 -8.51
N ARG A 99 0.47 -12.55 -8.25
CA ARG A 99 -0.47 -11.50 -8.68
C ARG A 99 -0.41 -10.32 -7.73
N MET A 100 -0.27 -9.14 -8.31
CA MET A 100 -0.14 -7.91 -7.54
C MET A 100 -1.32 -6.98 -7.73
N GLY A 101 -1.71 -6.27 -6.68
CA GLY A 101 -2.76 -5.27 -6.69
C GLY A 101 -2.45 -4.07 -5.82
N ILE A 102 -3.23 -3.01 -6.00
CA ILE A 102 -3.13 -1.77 -5.24
C ILE A 102 -4.45 -1.51 -4.52
N VAL A 103 -4.37 -1.15 -3.25
CA VAL A 103 -5.48 -0.57 -2.48
C VAL A 103 -5.01 0.75 -1.90
N THR A 104 -5.44 1.86 -2.47
CA THR A 104 -5.01 3.21 -2.09
C THR A 104 -6.19 4.07 -1.64
N ARG A 105 -5.90 5.09 -0.84
CA ARG A 105 -6.86 6.15 -0.47
C ARG A 105 -6.90 7.28 -1.51
N ASN A 106 -6.06 7.23 -2.53
CA ASN A 106 -6.13 8.08 -3.71
C ASN A 106 -7.21 7.60 -4.69
N THR A 107 -7.48 8.40 -5.71
CA THR A 107 -8.31 7.93 -6.82
C THR A 107 -7.56 6.90 -7.67
N ARG A 108 -8.30 6.01 -8.35
CA ARG A 108 -7.70 5.06 -9.31
C ARG A 108 -6.91 5.77 -10.40
N GLN A 109 -7.39 6.92 -10.88
CA GLN A 109 -6.71 7.69 -11.92
C GLN A 109 -5.35 8.22 -11.46
N VAL A 110 -5.28 8.75 -10.25
CA VAL A 110 -4.02 9.18 -9.64
C VAL A 110 -3.08 7.98 -9.51
N ALA A 111 -3.58 6.85 -9.00
CA ALA A 111 -2.77 5.64 -8.84
C ALA A 111 -2.17 5.15 -10.18
N LEU A 112 -2.97 5.08 -11.24
CA LEU A 112 -2.49 4.70 -12.57
C LEU A 112 -1.36 5.63 -13.06
N ARG A 113 -1.51 6.94 -12.91
CA ARG A 113 -0.50 7.91 -13.31
C ARG A 113 0.80 7.76 -12.50
N VAL A 114 0.67 7.61 -11.19
CA VAL A 114 1.83 7.43 -10.30
C VAL A 114 2.59 6.16 -10.68
N LEU A 115 1.89 5.03 -10.79
CA LEU A 115 2.51 3.74 -11.12
C LEU A 115 3.23 3.74 -12.48
N GLU A 116 2.65 4.44 -13.48
CA GLU A 116 3.29 4.63 -14.79
C GLU A 116 4.53 5.52 -14.66
N HIS A 117 4.41 6.66 -13.94
CA HIS A 117 5.48 7.62 -13.73
C HIS A 117 6.70 7.00 -13.05
N ILE A 118 6.49 6.19 -11.99
CA ILE A 118 7.58 5.49 -11.30
C ILE A 118 8.04 4.20 -12.02
N GLY A 119 7.42 3.87 -13.17
CA GLY A 119 7.84 2.79 -14.07
C GLY A 119 7.55 1.38 -13.56
N VAL A 120 6.47 1.22 -12.76
CA VAL A 120 6.00 -0.10 -12.28
C VAL A 120 4.57 -0.42 -12.76
N GLY A 121 3.94 0.43 -13.54
CA GLY A 121 2.55 0.29 -13.96
C GLY A 121 2.23 -1.03 -14.67
N SER A 122 3.17 -1.59 -15.44
CA SER A 122 2.99 -2.85 -16.17
C SER A 122 2.78 -4.07 -15.25
N TYR A 123 3.17 -4.01 -13.99
CA TYR A 123 2.99 -5.09 -13.01
C TYR A 123 1.58 -5.12 -12.39
N PHE A 124 0.79 -4.04 -12.57
CA PHE A 124 -0.52 -3.86 -11.96
C PHE A 124 -1.60 -3.69 -13.05
N PRO A 125 -2.25 -4.76 -13.50
CA PRO A 125 -3.39 -4.64 -14.41
C PRO A 125 -4.45 -3.66 -13.86
N ALA A 126 -5.06 -2.86 -14.72
CA ALA A 126 -6.00 -1.80 -14.29
C ALA A 126 -7.14 -2.33 -13.40
N GLY A 127 -7.59 -3.57 -13.59
CA GLY A 127 -8.58 -4.23 -12.75
C GLY A 127 -8.09 -4.63 -11.35
N SER A 128 -6.77 -4.57 -11.10
CA SER A 128 -6.16 -4.85 -9.78
C SER A 128 -5.79 -3.59 -9.00
N ILE A 129 -6.22 -2.42 -9.46
CA ILE A 129 -5.99 -1.13 -8.79
C ILE A 129 -7.32 -0.60 -8.28
N LEU A 130 -7.47 -0.50 -6.95
CA LEU A 130 -8.65 0.03 -6.30
C LEU A 130 -8.31 1.32 -5.56
N GLY A 131 -8.98 2.40 -5.96
CA GLY A 131 -8.94 3.70 -5.32
C GLY A 131 -10.14 3.93 -4.40
N ARG A 132 -10.22 5.11 -3.77
CA ARG A 132 -11.24 5.48 -2.78
C ARG A 132 -12.71 5.43 -3.27
N HIS A 133 -12.94 5.42 -4.59
CA HIS A 133 -14.29 5.29 -5.17
C HIS A 133 -14.64 3.87 -5.57
N ASP A 134 -13.69 2.94 -5.51
CA ASP A 134 -13.87 1.54 -5.91
C ASP A 134 -14.19 0.61 -4.75
N ALA A 135 -13.79 1.01 -3.53
CA ALA A 135 -13.94 0.24 -2.31
C ALA A 135 -14.04 1.19 -1.10
N LEU A 136 -14.55 0.69 0.02
CA LEU A 136 -14.46 1.42 1.28
C LEU A 136 -13.00 1.70 1.62
N PRO A 137 -12.68 2.93 2.10
CA PRO A 137 -11.29 3.30 2.36
C PRO A 137 -10.68 2.51 3.51
N LYS A 138 -9.39 2.26 3.45
CA LYS A 138 -8.62 1.73 4.59
C LYS A 138 -8.87 2.58 5.84
N PRO A 139 -9.10 2.00 7.02
CA PRO A 139 -8.76 0.63 7.45
C PRO A 139 -9.78 -0.46 7.13
N GLU A 140 -10.89 -0.17 6.40
CA GLU A 140 -11.85 -1.18 6.01
C GLU A 140 -11.21 -2.22 5.08
N PRO A 141 -11.52 -3.54 5.25
CA PRO A 141 -10.92 -4.62 4.46
C PRO A 141 -11.49 -4.75 3.05
N ASP A 142 -12.48 -3.97 2.69
CA ASP A 142 -13.29 -4.10 1.47
C ASP A 142 -12.43 -4.18 0.21
N GLY A 143 -11.42 -3.31 0.06
CA GLY A 143 -10.54 -3.31 -1.11
C GLY A 143 -9.77 -4.63 -1.26
N ILE A 144 -9.19 -5.15 -0.18
CA ILE A 144 -8.47 -6.44 -0.18
C ILE A 144 -9.42 -7.57 -0.51
N LEU A 145 -10.61 -7.60 0.10
CA LEU A 145 -11.61 -8.65 -0.13
C LEU A 145 -12.13 -8.66 -1.57
N ARG A 146 -12.33 -7.49 -2.19
CA ARG A 146 -12.72 -7.35 -3.61
C ARG A 146 -11.63 -7.88 -4.54
N LEU A 147 -10.38 -7.51 -4.32
CA LEU A 147 -9.26 -8.05 -5.11
C LEU A 147 -9.17 -9.56 -4.95
N ALA A 148 -9.20 -10.07 -3.73
CA ALA A 148 -9.16 -11.51 -3.48
C ALA A 148 -10.30 -12.25 -4.18
N ALA A 149 -11.53 -11.73 -4.11
CA ALA A 149 -12.68 -12.28 -4.81
C ALA A 149 -12.50 -12.29 -6.33
N SER A 150 -11.97 -11.20 -6.90
CA SER A 150 -11.68 -11.09 -8.35
C SER A 150 -10.62 -12.12 -8.81
N TRP A 151 -9.75 -12.54 -7.91
CA TRP A 151 -8.72 -13.55 -8.15
C TRP A 151 -9.20 -14.98 -7.82
N GLY A 152 -10.46 -15.16 -7.38
CA GLY A 152 -11.04 -16.45 -7.02
C GLY A 152 -10.51 -17.01 -5.70
N THR A 153 -10.12 -16.12 -4.76
CA THR A 153 -9.52 -16.51 -3.48
C THR A 153 -10.10 -15.69 -2.30
N THR A 154 -9.48 -15.78 -1.15
CA THR A 154 -9.82 -15.03 0.06
C THR A 154 -8.65 -14.19 0.53
N GLY A 155 -8.89 -13.22 1.40
CA GLY A 155 -7.84 -12.38 2.00
C GLY A 155 -6.72 -13.19 2.68
N ARG A 156 -7.02 -14.40 3.16
CA ARG A 156 -6.02 -15.29 3.79
C ARG A 156 -4.89 -15.71 2.85
N SER A 157 -5.09 -15.64 1.54
CA SER A 157 -4.04 -15.94 0.55
C SER A 157 -3.20 -14.74 0.16
N ALA A 158 -3.50 -13.58 0.74
CA ALA A 158 -2.85 -12.31 0.39
C ALA A 158 -1.81 -11.86 1.43
N VAL A 159 -0.93 -10.99 0.97
CA VAL A 159 -0.05 -10.14 1.78
C VAL A 159 -0.47 -8.69 1.55
N MET A 160 -0.64 -7.92 2.62
CA MET A 160 -0.80 -6.46 2.55
C MET A 160 0.52 -5.80 2.94
N VAL A 161 1.05 -4.95 2.06
CA VAL A 161 2.27 -4.19 2.28
C VAL A 161 1.91 -2.71 2.39
N GLY A 162 2.27 -2.07 3.49
CA GLY A 162 1.96 -0.66 3.71
C GLY A 162 2.86 -0.02 4.76
N ASP A 163 2.85 1.33 4.81
CA ASP A 163 3.68 2.11 5.74
C ASP A 163 2.86 2.67 6.91
N TYR A 164 1.53 2.62 6.84
CA TYR A 164 0.68 3.24 7.84
C TYR A 164 -0.26 2.26 8.54
N LEU A 165 -0.74 2.67 9.74
CA LEU A 165 -1.65 1.87 10.57
C LEU A 165 -2.87 1.34 9.80
N PHE A 166 -3.45 2.16 8.92
CA PHE A 166 -4.65 1.77 8.17
C PHE A 166 -4.42 0.61 7.21
N ASP A 167 -3.22 0.48 6.66
CA ASP A 167 -2.84 -0.65 5.81
C ASP A 167 -2.81 -1.95 6.59
N LEU A 168 -2.15 -1.89 7.74
CA LEU A 168 -1.98 -3.04 8.62
C LEU A 168 -3.32 -3.50 9.21
N GLN A 169 -4.17 -2.56 9.64
CA GLN A 169 -5.51 -2.86 10.12
C GLN A 169 -6.39 -3.46 9.01
N CYS A 170 -6.34 -2.88 7.81
CA CYS A 170 -7.04 -3.38 6.63
C CYS A 170 -6.60 -4.82 6.31
N GLY A 171 -5.28 -5.07 6.26
CA GLY A 171 -4.73 -6.40 6.04
C GLY A 171 -5.19 -7.41 7.08
N ARG A 172 -5.06 -7.10 8.37
CA ARG A 172 -5.51 -7.95 9.47
C ARG A 172 -7.00 -8.26 9.41
N SER A 173 -7.83 -7.25 9.16
CA SER A 173 -9.28 -7.42 9.07
C SER A 173 -9.68 -8.29 7.88
N ALA A 174 -8.92 -8.28 6.78
CA ALA A 174 -9.11 -9.16 5.64
C ALA A 174 -8.56 -10.59 5.88
N GLY A 175 -7.79 -10.81 6.94
CA GLY A 175 -7.09 -12.07 7.23
C GLY A 175 -5.78 -12.25 6.44
N ALA A 176 -5.28 -11.20 5.80
CA ALA A 176 -4.00 -11.21 5.09
C ALA A 176 -2.81 -11.18 6.06
N LEU A 177 -1.65 -11.67 5.62
CA LEU A 177 -0.39 -11.33 6.28
C LEU A 177 -0.06 -9.86 6.02
N THR A 178 0.58 -9.21 6.97
CA THR A 178 0.87 -7.78 6.92
C THR A 178 2.37 -7.50 6.98
N VAL A 179 2.83 -6.67 6.06
CA VAL A 179 4.20 -6.17 6.03
C VAL A 179 4.19 -4.67 6.32
N HIS A 180 4.83 -4.28 7.41
CA HIS A 180 5.00 -2.88 7.78
C HIS A 180 6.33 -2.36 7.23
N VAL A 181 6.26 -1.39 6.33
CA VAL A 181 7.42 -0.68 5.79
C VAL A 181 7.60 0.61 6.59
N ASP A 182 8.64 0.70 7.42
CA ASP A 182 8.89 1.90 8.23
C ASP A 182 10.36 2.31 8.17
N ARG A 183 10.66 3.33 7.37
CA ARG A 183 12.01 3.88 7.16
C ARG A 183 12.65 4.39 8.44
N THR A 184 11.83 4.78 9.42
CA THR A 184 12.31 5.26 10.71
C THR A 184 12.70 4.14 11.66
N ARG A 185 12.32 2.88 11.33
CA ARG A 185 12.47 1.68 12.17
C ARG A 185 11.80 1.80 13.55
N ALA A 186 10.81 2.69 13.69
CA ALA A 186 10.07 2.82 14.93
C ALA A 186 9.07 1.67 15.13
N PHE A 187 8.60 1.08 14.03
CA PHE A 187 7.70 -0.08 13.99
C PHE A 187 6.56 0.00 15.03
N ARG A 188 5.82 1.11 14.97
CA ARG A 188 4.88 1.56 16.02
C ARG A 188 3.71 0.62 16.28
N TRP A 189 3.40 -0.31 15.36
CA TRP A 189 2.18 -1.14 15.40
C TRP A 189 2.48 -2.64 15.34
N PRO A 190 3.27 -3.19 16.29
CA PRO A 190 3.66 -4.61 16.26
C PRO A 190 2.47 -5.57 16.36
N GLN A 191 1.36 -5.13 16.99
CA GLN A 191 0.14 -5.94 17.12
C GLN A 191 -0.59 -6.18 15.79
N PHE A 192 -0.32 -5.37 14.77
CA PHE A 192 -0.89 -5.48 13.43
C PHE A 192 0.13 -5.94 12.38
N THR A 193 1.37 -6.23 12.76
CA THR A 193 2.50 -6.48 11.86
C THR A 193 2.98 -7.91 11.99
N ASP A 194 3.03 -8.65 10.85
CA ASP A 194 3.64 -9.97 10.79
C ASP A 194 5.13 -9.87 10.45
N LEU A 195 5.49 -8.98 9.53
CA LEU A 195 6.88 -8.68 9.16
C LEU A 195 7.09 -7.17 9.14
N ALA A 196 8.17 -6.69 9.75
CA ALA A 196 8.59 -5.30 9.73
C ALA A 196 9.91 -5.14 8.96
N VAL A 197 9.93 -4.23 8.00
CA VAL A 197 11.11 -3.91 7.19
C VAL A 197 11.32 -2.40 7.10
N ALA A 198 12.57 -1.96 6.96
CA ALA A 198 12.84 -0.53 6.85
C ALA A 198 12.61 0.02 5.42
N SER A 199 12.57 -0.85 4.41
CA SER A 199 12.43 -0.44 3.01
C SER A 199 11.92 -1.59 2.16
N LEU A 200 11.40 -1.28 0.97
CA LEU A 200 11.09 -2.30 -0.03
C LEU A 200 12.36 -2.98 -0.59
N GLU A 201 13.52 -2.34 -0.46
CA GLU A 201 14.81 -2.98 -0.80
C GLU A 201 15.11 -4.16 0.13
N GLU A 202 14.94 -3.98 1.45
CA GLU A 202 15.08 -5.06 2.44
C GLU A 202 14.07 -6.19 2.16
N LEU A 203 12.83 -5.85 1.82
CA LEU A 203 11.81 -6.83 1.46
C LEU A 203 12.15 -7.56 0.15
N ALA A 204 12.68 -6.87 -0.86
CA ALA A 204 13.11 -7.48 -2.11
C ALA A 204 14.24 -8.50 -1.89
N GLU A 205 15.20 -8.19 -1.02
CA GLU A 205 16.27 -9.11 -0.65
C GLU A 205 15.72 -10.41 -0.04
N LEU A 206 14.74 -10.30 0.86
CA LEU A 206 14.09 -11.47 1.47
C LEU A 206 13.37 -12.33 0.42
N VAL A 207 12.65 -11.69 -0.52
CA VAL A 207 11.97 -12.38 -1.62
C VAL A 207 12.96 -13.11 -2.52
N GLU A 208 14.05 -12.46 -2.90
CA GLU A 208 15.09 -13.04 -3.77
C GLU A 208 15.86 -14.18 -3.10
N GLN A 209 16.17 -14.07 -1.81
CA GLN A 209 16.80 -15.15 -1.04
C GLN A 209 15.89 -16.39 -0.95
N GLY A 210 14.57 -16.20 -0.89
CA GLY A 210 13.61 -17.29 -0.97
C GLY A 210 13.67 -18.03 -2.32
N ILE A 211 13.93 -17.31 -3.43
CA ILE A 211 14.10 -17.91 -4.76
C ILE A 211 15.32 -18.83 -4.83
N SER A 212 16.40 -18.45 -4.14
CA SER A 212 17.68 -19.20 -4.22
C SER A 212 17.70 -20.50 -3.38
N ARG A 213 16.63 -20.77 -2.61
CA ARG A 213 16.52 -21.94 -1.71
C ARG A 213 15.48 -22.98 -2.17
N GLU A 214 14.70 -22.68 -3.22
CA GLU A 214 13.79 -23.60 -3.91
C GLU A 214 14.50 -24.26 -5.12
#